data_6841c475118055a4bc99aec8d53edd19
#
_entry.id   6841c475118055a4bc99aec8d53edd19
#
_cell.length_a   1.000
_cell.length_b   1.000
_cell.length_c   1.000
_cell.angle_alpha   90.00
_cell.angle_beta   90.00
_cell.angle_gamma   90.00
#
_symmetry.space_group_name_H-M   'P 1'
#
loop_
_entity.id
_entity.type
_entity.pdbx_description
1 polymer ?
#
loop_
_entity_poly.entity_id
_entity_poly.type
_entity_poly.pdbx_seq_one_letter_code
_entity_poly.pdbx_strand_id
1 'polypeptide(L)'
;MTAPPTLLLAGGQQLCELEDTDAPELHALIEHNRGELAKWIQWAAEQTSEQTLAFIRRARAKADDNTGHEYAIVSDGRIVGIVGFPVIDRANRSAAIGYWLDGGHQRRGMMTTAVAALAAHAFDAWQLNRLEIRIDVDNVRSRSLAERLGFQLEGIAREAYRVGDRLNDDAIYSMLASDPARRQLVS
;
A
#
# COMPACT_ATOMS: atom_id res chain seq x y z
N MET A 1 -11.91 2.51 -16.35
CA MET A 1 -11.66 3.60 -15.38
C MET A 1 -10.16 3.79 -15.34
N THR A 2 -9.67 4.91 -15.80
CA THR A 2 -8.25 5.23 -15.75
C THR A 2 -7.91 5.74 -14.36
N ALA A 3 -6.91 5.16 -13.73
CA ALA A 3 -6.28 5.75 -12.56
C ALA A 3 -5.56 7.03 -13.00
N PRO A 4 -5.45 8.04 -12.14
CA PRO A 4 -4.63 9.19 -12.47
C PRO A 4 -3.15 8.75 -12.53
N PRO A 5 -2.42 9.15 -13.56
CA PRO A 5 -1.00 8.77 -13.70
C PRO A 5 -0.15 9.33 -12.56
N THR A 6 -0.63 10.37 -11.88
CA THR A 6 0.02 10.99 -10.72
C THR A 6 -1.03 11.58 -9.78
N LEU A 7 -0.91 11.31 -8.47
CA LEU A 7 -1.66 11.97 -7.41
C LEU A 7 -0.71 12.85 -6.62
N LEU A 8 -1.01 14.16 -6.57
CA LEU A 8 -0.28 15.08 -5.71
C LEU A 8 -0.76 14.96 -4.26
N LEU A 9 0.16 14.82 -3.34
CA LEU A 9 -0.12 14.74 -1.91
C LEU A 9 0.20 16.07 -1.21
N ALA A 10 -0.44 16.30 -0.07
CA ALA A 10 -0.06 17.40 0.80
C ALA A 10 1.41 17.23 1.24
N GLY A 11 2.19 18.33 1.19
CA GLY A 11 3.62 18.31 1.54
C GLY A 11 4.57 18.04 0.35
N GLY A 12 4.04 18.08 -0.90
CA GLY A 12 4.87 18.03 -2.10
C GLY A 12 5.27 16.62 -2.57
N GLN A 13 4.80 15.57 -1.88
CA GLN A 13 4.99 14.21 -2.35
C GLN A 13 4.01 13.87 -3.48
N GLN A 14 4.35 12.85 -4.25
CA GLN A 14 3.54 12.38 -5.36
C GLN A 14 3.38 10.86 -5.31
N LEU A 15 2.22 10.38 -5.74
CA LEU A 15 2.04 8.97 -6.10
C LEU A 15 2.15 8.88 -7.61
N CYS A 16 3.15 8.17 -8.10
CA CYS A 16 3.42 7.98 -9.52
C CYS A 16 3.24 6.52 -9.91
N GLU A 17 2.68 6.25 -11.09
CA GLU A 17 2.68 4.91 -11.64
C GLU A 17 4.12 4.43 -11.83
N LEU A 18 4.34 3.13 -11.59
CA LEU A 18 5.65 2.51 -11.76
C LEU A 18 5.94 2.25 -13.23
N GLU A 19 7.17 2.55 -13.64
CA GLU A 19 7.71 2.22 -14.98
C GLU A 19 8.87 1.23 -14.88
N ASP A 20 9.16 0.51 -15.96
CA ASP A 20 10.28 -0.44 -16.00
C ASP A 20 11.63 0.22 -15.65
N THR A 21 11.76 1.51 -15.97
CA THR A 21 12.92 2.36 -15.68
C THR A 21 13.12 2.61 -14.18
N ASP A 22 12.10 2.42 -13.35
CA ASP A 22 12.15 2.60 -11.90
C ASP A 22 12.79 1.38 -11.19
N ALA A 23 12.91 0.25 -11.89
CA ALA A 23 13.34 -1.01 -11.28
C ALA A 23 14.70 -0.92 -10.56
N PRO A 24 15.74 -0.27 -11.08
CA PRO A 24 17.01 -0.15 -10.38
C PRO A 24 16.91 0.66 -9.10
N GLU A 25 16.20 1.80 -9.12
CA GLU A 25 16.02 2.66 -7.94
C GLU A 25 15.17 1.96 -6.87
N LEU A 26 14.05 1.35 -7.27
CA LEU A 26 13.19 0.60 -6.36
C LEU A 26 13.92 -0.58 -5.74
N HIS A 27 14.73 -1.32 -6.52
CA HIS A 27 15.51 -2.43 -5.98
C HIS A 27 16.54 -1.95 -4.96
N ALA A 28 17.27 -0.87 -5.26
CA ALA A 28 18.23 -0.29 -4.32
C ALA A 28 17.55 0.16 -3.01
N LEU A 29 16.34 0.70 -3.09
CA LEU A 29 15.54 1.08 -1.93
C LEU A 29 15.11 -0.14 -1.10
N ILE A 30 14.71 -1.24 -1.76
CA ILE A 30 14.39 -2.52 -1.10
C ILE A 30 15.62 -3.06 -0.38
N GLU A 31 16.79 -3.09 -1.04
CA GLU A 31 18.06 -3.54 -0.44
C GLU A 31 18.39 -2.73 0.83
N HIS A 32 18.29 -1.39 0.74
CA HIS A 32 18.54 -0.50 1.88
C HIS A 32 17.63 -0.81 3.07
N ASN A 33 16.38 -1.18 2.82
CA ASN A 33 15.36 -1.44 3.84
C ASN A 33 15.13 -2.93 4.13
N ARG A 34 15.87 -3.86 3.49
CA ARG A 34 15.64 -5.30 3.52
C ARG A 34 15.41 -5.84 4.92
N GLY A 35 16.29 -5.49 5.87
CA GLY A 35 16.21 -5.99 7.23
C GLY A 35 14.95 -5.59 7.99
N GLU A 36 14.39 -4.41 7.70
CA GLU A 36 13.13 -3.96 8.30
C GLU A 36 11.92 -4.55 7.56
N LEU A 37 11.95 -4.57 6.23
CA LEU A 37 10.86 -5.11 5.42
C LEU A 37 10.66 -6.61 5.65
N ALA A 38 11.74 -7.39 5.73
CA ALA A 38 11.70 -8.82 5.94
C ALA A 38 11.11 -9.25 7.29
N LYS A 39 10.94 -8.34 8.24
CA LYS A 39 10.21 -8.62 9.49
C LYS A 39 8.72 -8.80 9.26
N TRP A 40 8.17 -8.18 8.22
CA TRP A 40 6.73 -8.06 7.96
C TRP A 40 6.31 -8.63 6.61
N ILE A 41 7.23 -8.73 5.66
CA ILE A 41 6.93 -9.02 4.25
C ILE A 41 7.86 -10.14 3.79
N GLN A 42 7.29 -11.33 3.52
CA GLN A 42 8.04 -12.53 3.17
C GLN A 42 8.96 -12.33 1.95
N TRP A 43 8.45 -11.70 0.87
CA TRP A 43 9.23 -11.54 -0.36
C TRP A 43 10.48 -10.66 -0.18
N ALA A 44 10.48 -9.76 0.80
CA ALA A 44 11.58 -8.79 0.95
C ALA A 44 12.92 -9.44 1.32
N ALA A 45 12.89 -10.60 1.98
CA ALA A 45 14.11 -11.29 2.42
C ALA A 45 15.02 -11.69 1.24
N GLU A 46 14.42 -12.11 0.12
CA GLU A 46 15.13 -12.70 -1.03
C GLU A 46 14.87 -11.95 -2.35
N GLN A 47 14.30 -10.75 -2.29
CA GLN A 47 13.96 -9.99 -3.50
C GLN A 47 15.21 -9.67 -4.34
N THR A 48 15.20 -10.07 -5.61
CA THR A 48 16.26 -9.76 -6.57
C THR A 48 15.87 -8.60 -7.49
N SER A 49 16.82 -8.08 -8.26
CA SER A 49 16.56 -7.02 -9.25
C SER A 49 15.58 -7.48 -10.34
N GLU A 50 15.71 -8.73 -10.79
CA GLU A 50 14.80 -9.32 -11.77
C GLU A 50 13.39 -9.46 -11.22
N GLN A 51 13.26 -9.85 -9.95
CA GLN A 51 11.97 -9.96 -9.28
C GLN A 51 11.34 -8.58 -9.07
N THR A 52 12.14 -7.54 -8.82
CA THR A 52 11.66 -6.16 -8.70
C THR A 52 11.11 -5.67 -10.05
N LEU A 53 11.83 -5.89 -11.16
CA LEU A 53 11.31 -5.57 -12.49
C LEU A 53 10.04 -6.37 -12.80
N ALA A 54 10.02 -7.67 -12.48
CA ALA A 54 8.84 -8.50 -12.66
C ALA A 54 7.64 -8.04 -11.82
N PHE A 55 7.87 -7.51 -10.60
CA PHE A 55 6.82 -6.88 -9.80
C PHE A 55 6.23 -5.66 -10.51
N ILE A 56 7.06 -4.74 -11.00
CA ILE A 56 6.61 -3.54 -11.74
C ILE A 56 5.75 -3.92 -12.94
N ARG A 57 6.21 -4.87 -13.75
CA ARG A 57 5.47 -5.34 -14.92
C ARG A 57 4.13 -5.98 -14.57
N ARG A 58 4.09 -6.77 -13.48
CA ARG A 58 2.80 -7.32 -12.98
C ARG A 58 1.88 -6.23 -12.46
N ALA A 59 2.41 -5.22 -11.76
CA ALA A 59 1.62 -4.09 -11.27
C ALA A 59 0.98 -3.32 -12.43
N ARG A 60 1.74 -3.06 -13.49
CA ARG A 60 1.23 -2.40 -14.71
C ARG A 60 0.16 -3.24 -15.41
N ALA A 61 0.41 -4.53 -15.62
CA ALA A 61 -0.59 -5.43 -16.23
C ALA A 61 -1.89 -5.46 -15.41
N LYS A 62 -1.81 -5.49 -14.07
CA LYS A 62 -2.99 -5.40 -13.20
C LYS A 62 -3.72 -4.06 -13.33
N ALA A 63 -2.99 -2.96 -13.50
CA ALA A 63 -3.59 -1.64 -13.73
C ALA A 63 -4.35 -1.60 -15.06
N ASP A 64 -3.78 -2.14 -16.13
CA ASP A 64 -4.44 -2.27 -17.44
C ASP A 64 -5.72 -3.10 -17.35
N ASP A 65 -5.69 -4.21 -16.61
CA ASP A 65 -6.83 -5.11 -16.40
C ASP A 65 -7.81 -4.60 -15.31
N ASN A 66 -7.50 -3.51 -14.62
CA ASN A 66 -8.26 -2.99 -13.47
C ASN A 66 -8.44 -3.99 -12.31
N THR A 67 -7.47 -4.88 -12.10
CA THR A 67 -7.46 -5.89 -11.01
C THR A 67 -6.51 -5.54 -9.86
N GLY A 68 -5.73 -4.49 -10.02
CA GLY A 68 -4.81 -3.94 -9.02
C GLY A 68 -4.23 -2.63 -9.50
N HIS A 69 -3.60 -1.87 -8.61
CA HIS A 69 -2.93 -0.62 -8.97
C HIS A 69 -1.90 -0.24 -7.89
N GLU A 70 -0.63 -0.17 -8.26
CA GLU A 70 0.47 0.14 -7.34
C GLU A 70 1.15 1.44 -7.76
N TYR A 71 1.48 2.28 -6.79
CA TYR A 71 2.17 3.55 -7.00
C TYR A 71 3.49 3.60 -6.26
N ALA A 72 4.50 4.20 -6.87
CA ALA A 72 5.65 4.72 -6.16
C ALA A 72 5.25 5.96 -5.36
N ILE A 73 5.67 6.05 -4.10
CA ILE A 73 5.67 7.30 -3.35
C ILE A 73 6.96 8.02 -3.69
N VAL A 74 6.84 9.20 -4.30
CA VAL A 74 7.99 10.03 -4.70
C VAL A 74 8.08 11.26 -3.79
N SER A 75 9.27 11.50 -3.22
CA SER A 75 9.60 12.70 -2.44
C SER A 75 10.95 13.23 -2.93
N ASP A 76 11.01 14.54 -3.20
CA ASP A 76 12.23 15.19 -3.70
C ASP A 76 12.82 14.50 -4.95
N GLY A 77 11.93 14.01 -5.84
CA GLY A 77 12.32 13.34 -7.08
C GLY A 77 12.86 11.90 -6.90
N ARG A 78 12.73 11.30 -5.71
CA ARG A 78 13.21 9.94 -5.41
C ARG A 78 12.07 9.05 -4.93
N ILE A 79 12.11 7.78 -5.30
CA ILE A 79 11.20 6.76 -4.77
C ILE A 79 11.56 6.51 -3.31
N VAL A 80 10.56 6.65 -2.42
CA VAL A 80 10.72 6.45 -0.98
C VAL A 80 9.82 5.35 -0.42
N GLY A 81 8.98 4.73 -1.24
CA GLY A 81 8.09 3.64 -0.84
C GLY A 81 7.09 3.28 -1.91
N ILE A 82 6.23 2.33 -1.58
CA ILE A 82 5.13 1.87 -2.44
C ILE A 82 3.83 1.94 -1.64
N VAL A 83 2.75 2.27 -2.33
CA VAL A 83 1.38 2.19 -1.81
C VAL A 83 0.45 1.83 -2.95
N GLY A 84 -0.56 1.00 -2.70
CA GLY A 84 -1.48 0.65 -3.79
C GLY A 84 -2.55 -0.34 -3.39
N PHE A 85 -3.21 -0.83 -4.42
CA PHE A 85 -4.22 -1.87 -4.35
C PHE A 85 -3.70 -3.15 -5.02
N PRO A 86 -3.02 -4.05 -4.29
CA PRO A 86 -2.54 -5.31 -4.86
C PRO A 86 -3.65 -6.19 -5.44
N VAL A 87 -4.88 -6.00 -4.94
CA VAL A 87 -6.09 -6.68 -5.43
C VAL A 87 -7.27 -5.72 -5.43
N ILE A 88 -7.98 -5.65 -6.57
CA ILE A 88 -9.25 -4.95 -6.72
C ILE A 88 -10.29 -5.96 -7.20
N ASP A 89 -11.33 -6.16 -6.41
CA ASP A 89 -12.51 -6.96 -6.75
C ASP A 89 -13.66 -6.04 -7.19
N ARG A 90 -13.82 -5.89 -8.49
CA ARG A 90 -14.85 -5.01 -9.08
C ARG A 90 -16.27 -5.55 -8.85
N ALA A 91 -16.45 -6.86 -8.85
CA ALA A 91 -17.75 -7.48 -8.65
C ALA A 91 -18.29 -7.18 -7.25
N ASN A 92 -17.42 -7.26 -6.24
CA ASN A 92 -17.75 -6.97 -4.86
C ASN A 92 -17.49 -5.50 -4.47
N ARG A 93 -17.00 -4.66 -5.40
CA ARG A 93 -16.66 -3.26 -5.17
C ARG A 93 -15.73 -3.10 -3.97
N SER A 94 -14.69 -3.95 -3.89
CA SER A 94 -13.74 -3.97 -2.79
C SER A 94 -12.29 -3.98 -3.28
N ALA A 95 -11.38 -3.51 -2.42
CA ALA A 95 -9.95 -3.60 -2.68
C ALA A 95 -9.17 -3.80 -1.39
N ALA A 96 -8.02 -4.48 -1.50
CA ALA A 96 -7.02 -4.53 -0.45
C ALA A 96 -6.01 -3.40 -0.66
N ILE A 97 -5.58 -2.74 0.43
CA ILE A 97 -4.51 -1.74 0.40
C ILE A 97 -3.24 -2.36 0.96
N GLY A 98 -2.13 -2.20 0.24
CA GLY A 98 -0.80 -2.57 0.67
C GLY A 98 0.15 -1.38 0.61
N TYR A 99 1.12 -1.33 1.52
CA TYR A 99 2.12 -0.25 1.54
C TYR A 99 3.37 -0.60 2.32
N TRP A 100 4.46 0.09 1.96
CA TRP A 100 5.67 0.18 2.77
C TRP A 100 6.41 1.50 2.47
N LEU A 101 7.25 1.95 3.41
CA LEU A 101 7.97 3.22 3.32
C LEU A 101 9.39 3.05 3.86
N ASP A 102 10.33 3.69 3.20
CA ASP A 102 11.72 3.81 3.65
C ASP A 102 11.80 4.29 5.11
N GLY A 103 12.71 3.69 5.88
CA GLY A 103 12.90 3.99 7.29
C GLY A 103 13.18 5.46 7.58
N GLY A 104 13.97 6.11 6.71
CA GLY A 104 14.33 7.52 6.81
C GLY A 104 13.17 8.49 6.57
N HIS A 105 12.10 8.04 5.94
CA HIS A 105 10.91 8.84 5.60
C HIS A 105 9.71 8.57 6.52
N GLN A 106 9.84 7.64 7.46
CA GLN A 106 8.79 7.31 8.43
C GLN A 106 8.59 8.42 9.47
N ARG A 107 7.44 8.38 10.20
CA ARG A 107 7.06 9.30 11.28
C ARG A 107 6.83 10.76 10.86
N ARG A 108 6.68 11.02 9.55
CA ARG A 108 6.41 12.36 8.98
C ARG A 108 4.99 12.48 8.43
N GLY A 109 4.11 11.52 8.71
CA GLY A 109 2.72 11.51 8.21
C GLY A 109 2.58 11.08 6.74
N MET A 110 3.67 10.93 5.98
CA MET A 110 3.67 10.67 4.54
C MET A 110 2.81 9.47 4.14
N MET A 111 2.98 8.31 4.78
CA MET A 111 2.16 7.14 4.49
C MET A 111 0.68 7.36 4.85
N THR A 112 0.39 8.08 5.93
CA THR A 112 -0.99 8.40 6.32
C THR A 112 -1.67 9.23 5.22
N THR A 113 -0.98 10.26 4.70
CA THR A 113 -1.47 11.09 3.60
C THR A 113 -1.64 10.28 2.31
N ALA A 114 -0.69 9.40 1.99
CA ALA A 114 -0.74 8.55 0.80
C ALA A 114 -1.93 7.57 0.83
N VAL A 115 -2.13 6.87 1.95
CA VAL A 115 -3.26 5.93 2.13
C VAL A 115 -4.59 6.69 2.13
N ALA A 116 -4.66 7.87 2.77
CA ALA A 116 -5.86 8.69 2.77
C ALA A 116 -6.27 9.13 1.34
N ALA A 117 -5.31 9.63 0.56
CA ALA A 117 -5.56 10.06 -0.82
C ALA A 117 -6.01 8.90 -1.71
N LEU A 118 -5.36 7.73 -1.59
CA LEU A 118 -5.75 6.52 -2.30
C LEU A 118 -7.14 6.03 -1.91
N ALA A 119 -7.45 5.99 -0.62
CA ALA A 119 -8.76 5.57 -0.13
C ALA A 119 -9.87 6.53 -0.60
N ALA A 120 -9.64 7.84 -0.54
CA ALA A 120 -10.56 8.83 -1.07
C ALA A 120 -10.82 8.61 -2.57
N HIS A 121 -9.75 8.45 -3.36
CA HIS A 121 -9.86 8.18 -4.80
C HIS A 121 -10.64 6.89 -5.09
N ALA A 122 -10.38 5.82 -4.35
CA ALA A 122 -11.07 4.54 -4.51
C ALA A 122 -12.58 4.65 -4.26
N PHE A 123 -12.99 5.42 -3.24
CA PHE A 123 -14.41 5.65 -2.95
C PHE A 123 -15.05 6.61 -3.93
N ASP A 124 -14.38 7.71 -4.28
CA ASP A 124 -15.01 8.80 -5.05
C ASP A 124 -14.95 8.56 -6.56
N ALA A 125 -13.80 8.17 -7.09
CA ALA A 125 -13.62 7.97 -8.53
C ALA A 125 -13.96 6.54 -8.98
N TRP A 126 -13.54 5.54 -8.20
CA TRP A 126 -13.78 4.14 -8.56
C TRP A 126 -15.07 3.56 -7.98
N GLN A 127 -15.77 4.33 -7.11
CA GLN A 127 -17.02 3.93 -6.50
C GLN A 127 -16.95 2.58 -5.78
N LEU A 128 -15.77 2.27 -5.19
CA LEU A 128 -15.65 1.09 -4.36
C LEU A 128 -16.49 1.26 -3.08
N ASN A 129 -16.88 0.14 -2.50
CA ASN A 129 -17.68 0.12 -1.28
C ASN A 129 -16.87 -0.24 -0.04
N ARG A 130 -15.79 -1.04 -0.21
CA ARG A 130 -15.01 -1.56 0.91
C ARG A 130 -13.52 -1.51 0.60
N LEU A 131 -12.75 -0.99 1.53
CA LEU A 131 -11.30 -1.07 1.53
C LEU A 131 -10.84 -1.90 2.74
N GLU A 132 -9.86 -2.77 2.53
CA GLU A 132 -9.32 -3.64 3.56
C GLU A 132 -7.80 -3.45 3.69
N ILE A 133 -7.28 -3.49 4.92
CA ILE A 133 -5.85 -3.53 5.21
C ILE A 133 -5.60 -4.73 6.12
N ARG A 134 -4.70 -5.61 5.72
CA ARG A 134 -4.22 -6.71 6.56
C ARG A 134 -2.86 -6.37 7.12
N ILE A 135 -2.70 -6.49 8.41
CA ILE A 135 -1.52 -6.02 9.13
C ILE A 135 -1.15 -7.07 10.17
N ASP A 136 0.13 -7.48 10.17
CA ASP A 136 0.67 -8.29 11.26
C ASP A 136 0.29 -7.70 12.62
N VAL A 137 -0.20 -8.53 13.54
CA VAL A 137 -0.67 -8.07 14.86
C VAL A 137 0.43 -7.35 15.66
N ASP A 138 1.69 -7.70 15.42
CA ASP A 138 2.86 -7.11 16.08
C ASP A 138 3.32 -5.80 15.40
N ASN A 139 2.83 -5.49 14.19
CA ASN A 139 3.17 -4.25 13.49
C ASN A 139 2.32 -3.07 13.99
N VAL A 140 2.56 -2.70 15.25
CA VAL A 140 1.83 -1.64 15.97
C VAL A 140 1.82 -0.32 15.17
N ARG A 141 2.89 -0.02 14.44
CA ARG A 141 2.98 1.21 13.63
C ARG A 141 1.97 1.24 12.50
N SER A 142 1.88 0.14 11.75
CA SER A 142 0.93 0.02 10.66
C SER A 142 -0.52 -0.01 11.17
N ARG A 143 -0.78 -0.72 12.28
CA ARG A 143 -2.08 -0.74 12.93
C ARG A 143 -2.53 0.64 13.38
N SER A 144 -1.64 1.39 14.05
CA SER A 144 -1.93 2.77 14.46
C SER A 144 -2.20 3.72 13.27
N LEU A 145 -1.64 3.44 12.08
CA LEU A 145 -1.96 4.20 10.87
C LEU A 145 -3.40 3.90 10.43
N ALA A 146 -3.79 2.64 10.33
CA ALA A 146 -5.14 2.25 9.96
C ALA A 146 -6.19 2.83 10.93
N GLU A 147 -5.94 2.73 12.23
CA GLU A 147 -6.82 3.27 13.28
C GLU A 147 -6.97 4.80 13.20
N ARG A 148 -5.87 5.55 12.98
CA ARG A 148 -5.92 7.02 12.82
C ARG A 148 -6.71 7.45 11.60
N LEU A 149 -6.69 6.67 10.52
CA LEU A 149 -7.49 6.93 9.32
C LEU A 149 -8.97 6.54 9.52
N GLY A 150 -9.32 5.88 10.63
CA GLY A 150 -10.67 5.46 10.95
C GLY A 150 -11.08 4.11 10.36
N PHE A 151 -10.10 3.29 9.92
CA PHE A 151 -10.37 1.89 9.61
C PHE A 151 -10.75 1.15 10.89
N GLN A 152 -11.75 0.30 10.80
CA GLN A 152 -12.27 -0.48 11.92
C GLN A 152 -11.65 -1.88 11.94
N LEU A 153 -11.20 -2.33 13.11
CA LEU A 153 -10.74 -3.71 13.30
C LEU A 153 -11.94 -4.66 13.25
N GLU A 154 -11.96 -5.59 12.31
CA GLU A 154 -13.00 -6.62 12.19
C GLU A 154 -12.65 -7.91 12.94
N GLY A 155 -11.37 -8.20 13.08
CA GLY A 155 -10.91 -9.41 13.76
C GLY A 155 -9.45 -9.75 13.49
N ILE A 156 -9.05 -10.91 14.02
CA ILE A 156 -7.71 -11.48 13.84
C ILE A 156 -7.84 -12.78 13.04
N ALA A 157 -7.16 -12.84 11.91
CA ALA A 157 -6.97 -14.08 11.16
C ALA A 157 -5.70 -14.76 11.70
N ARG A 158 -5.90 -15.88 12.42
CA ARG A 158 -4.79 -16.61 13.03
C ARG A 158 -3.98 -17.36 11.98
N GLU A 159 -2.63 -17.34 12.12
CA GLU A 159 -1.70 -18.05 11.23
C GLU A 159 -1.96 -17.77 9.74
N ALA A 160 -2.31 -16.51 9.43
CA ALA A 160 -2.83 -16.10 8.13
C ALA A 160 -1.77 -16.05 7.04
N TYR A 161 -0.50 -15.84 7.41
CA TYR A 161 0.59 -15.78 6.45
C TYR A 161 1.94 -16.16 7.06
N ARG A 162 2.92 -16.42 6.21
CA ARG A 162 4.25 -16.86 6.62
C ARG A 162 5.29 -15.76 6.41
N VAL A 163 6.16 -15.56 7.41
CA VAL A 163 7.39 -14.76 7.28
C VAL A 163 8.54 -15.60 7.83
N GLY A 164 9.47 -15.99 6.96
CA GLY A 164 10.49 -16.99 7.30
C GLY A 164 9.85 -18.31 7.74
N ASP A 165 10.19 -18.78 8.92
CA ASP A 165 9.62 -20.01 9.50
C ASP A 165 8.42 -19.77 10.42
N ARG A 166 8.03 -18.51 10.63
CA ARG A 166 6.90 -18.15 11.48
C ARG A 166 5.60 -18.06 10.68
N LEU A 167 4.53 -18.60 11.24
CA LEU A 167 3.15 -18.30 10.86
C LEU A 167 2.68 -17.14 11.74
N ASN A 168 2.20 -16.09 11.10
CA ASN A 168 1.82 -14.83 11.75
C ASN A 168 0.31 -14.59 11.64
N ASP A 169 -0.21 -13.90 12.65
CA ASP A 169 -1.60 -13.48 12.69
C ASP A 169 -1.77 -12.12 12.00
N ASP A 170 -2.85 -11.97 11.22
CA ASP A 170 -3.26 -10.70 10.61
C ASP A 170 -4.39 -10.04 11.37
N ALA A 171 -4.23 -8.80 11.77
CA ALA A 171 -5.31 -7.90 12.13
C ALA A 171 -5.97 -7.38 10.84
N ILE A 172 -7.25 -7.68 10.67
CA ILE A 172 -8.04 -7.27 9.49
C ILE A 172 -8.75 -5.96 9.82
N TYR A 173 -8.37 -4.91 9.10
CA TYR A 173 -9.00 -3.59 9.20
C TYR A 173 -9.80 -3.29 7.94
N SER A 174 -10.94 -2.65 8.09
CA SER A 174 -11.75 -2.22 6.95
C SER A 174 -12.29 -0.81 7.10
N MET A 175 -12.62 -0.20 5.96
CA MET A 175 -13.41 1.02 5.86
C MET A 175 -14.46 0.84 4.78
N LEU A 176 -15.69 1.26 5.07
CA LEU A 176 -16.80 1.25 4.11
C LEU A 176 -17.05 2.66 3.55
N ALA A 177 -17.57 2.72 2.33
CA ALA A 177 -17.99 3.97 1.71
C ALA A 177 -19.03 4.75 2.54
N SER A 178 -19.80 4.05 3.38
CA SER A 178 -20.81 4.63 4.29
C SER A 178 -20.25 5.09 5.63
N ASP A 179 -18.99 4.75 5.97
CA ASP A 179 -18.43 5.08 7.28
C ASP A 179 -18.22 6.60 7.45
N PRO A 180 -18.54 7.17 8.61
CA PRO A 180 -18.34 8.60 8.86
C PRO A 180 -16.88 9.04 8.72
N ALA A 181 -15.93 8.16 9.09
CA ALA A 181 -14.49 8.41 9.02
C ALA A 181 -14.01 8.68 7.58
N ARG A 182 -14.69 8.14 6.55
CA ARG A 182 -14.39 8.41 5.15
C ARG A 182 -14.33 9.91 4.83
N ARG A 183 -15.19 10.72 5.46
CA ARG A 183 -15.24 12.17 5.23
C ARG A 183 -13.96 12.89 5.67
N GLN A 184 -13.16 12.28 6.53
CA GLN A 184 -11.91 12.83 7.04
C GLN A 184 -10.72 12.56 6.10
N LEU A 185 -10.87 11.66 5.12
CA LEU A 185 -9.82 11.35 4.15
C LEU A 185 -9.53 12.51 3.17
N VAL A 186 -10.45 13.45 3.04
CA VAL A 186 -10.42 14.55 2.04
C VAL A 186 -9.99 15.90 2.65
N SER A 187 -9.58 15.91 3.93
CA SER A 187 -9.28 17.14 4.69
C SER A 187 -7.81 17.52 4.63
#